data_c78f287a9103a70b1cb481d4acab4015
#
_entry.id   c78f287a9103a70b1cb481d4acab4015
#
_cell.length_a   1.000
_cell.length_b   1.000
_cell.length_c   1.000
_cell.angle_alpha   90.00
_cell.angle_beta   90.00
_cell.angle_gamma   90.00
#
_symmetry.space_group_name_H-M   'P 1'
#
loop_
_entity.id
_entity.type
_entity.pdbx_description
1 polymer ?
#
loop_
_entity_poly.entity_id
_entity_poly.type
_entity_poly.pdbx_seq_one_letter_code
_entity_poly.pdbx_strand_id
1 'polypeptide(L)'
;IFAFLLAIYRFSVLTTVGGRVSAQLKSDKANTNNPLGRVLKIHEDNPNMDTETLELKLSEGVLKETPELESGLTLLKIIAAIAPLMGLLGTVTGMILTFQAITIFGAGDPKAMAGGISSALITTVLGLLVAIPTVLMFTIVNGRAQRIIHILDEQTTGMVAEHTEAKLRS
;
A
#
# COMPACT_ATOMS: atom_id res chain seq x y z
N ILE A 1 -10.61 -13.30 -1.53
CA ILE A 1 -11.49 -12.51 -2.43
C ILE A 1 -11.42 -11.03 -2.07
N PHE A 2 -11.72 -10.62 -0.83
CA PHE A 2 -11.72 -9.21 -0.41
C PHE A 2 -10.38 -8.48 -0.71
N ALA A 3 -9.24 -9.07 -0.35
CA ALA A 3 -7.91 -8.50 -0.62
C ALA A 3 -7.67 -8.26 -2.11
N PHE A 4 -8.10 -9.18 -2.97
CA PHE A 4 -7.98 -9.06 -4.43
C PHE A 4 -8.83 -7.92 -4.97
N LEU A 5 -10.08 -7.82 -4.55
CA LEU A 5 -10.98 -6.73 -4.95
C LEU A 5 -10.43 -5.38 -4.52
N LEU A 6 -9.96 -5.27 -3.28
CA LEU A 6 -9.32 -4.07 -2.76
C LEU A 6 -8.07 -3.69 -3.56
N ALA A 7 -7.20 -4.66 -3.86
CA ALA A 7 -5.99 -4.43 -4.63
C ALA A 7 -6.29 -3.96 -6.06
N ILE A 8 -7.25 -4.58 -6.75
CA ILE A 8 -7.67 -4.20 -8.11
C ILE A 8 -8.27 -2.78 -8.09
N TYR A 9 -9.15 -2.49 -7.12
CA TYR A 9 -9.72 -1.16 -6.94
C TYR A 9 -8.64 -0.10 -6.74
N ARG A 10 -7.71 -0.32 -5.80
CA ARG A 10 -6.62 0.62 -5.52
C ARG A 10 -5.67 0.79 -6.71
N PHE A 11 -5.38 -0.29 -7.42
CA PHE A 11 -4.59 -0.24 -8.64
C PHE A 11 -5.24 0.65 -9.71
N SER A 12 -6.54 0.53 -9.92
CA SER A 12 -7.29 1.36 -10.87
C SER A 12 -7.29 2.84 -10.47
N VAL A 13 -7.56 3.11 -9.18
CA VAL A 13 -7.56 4.48 -8.64
C VAL A 13 -6.18 5.12 -8.80
N LEU A 14 -5.11 4.45 -8.34
CA LEU A 14 -3.74 5.00 -8.43
C LEU A 14 -3.26 5.14 -9.88
N THR A 15 -3.72 4.28 -10.79
CA THR A 15 -3.42 4.43 -12.23
C THR A 15 -4.07 5.69 -12.78
N THR A 16 -5.32 5.95 -12.45
CA THR A 16 -6.04 7.16 -12.86
C THR A 16 -5.43 8.42 -12.27
N VAL A 17 -5.12 8.40 -10.96
CA VAL A 17 -4.46 9.52 -10.27
C VAL A 17 -3.07 9.77 -10.86
N GLY A 18 -2.27 8.72 -11.08
CA GLY A 18 -0.95 8.84 -11.70
C GLY A 18 -1.00 9.41 -13.12
N GLY A 19 -2.02 9.04 -13.91
CA GLY A 19 -2.25 9.65 -15.23
C GLY A 19 -2.56 11.14 -15.14
N ARG A 20 -3.40 11.56 -14.17
CA ARG A 20 -3.71 12.99 -13.95
C ARG A 20 -2.51 13.77 -13.44
N VAL A 21 -1.70 13.20 -12.54
CA VAL A 21 -0.44 13.79 -12.09
C VAL A 21 0.54 13.96 -13.24
N SER A 22 0.68 12.94 -14.09
CA SER A 22 1.55 13.02 -15.29
C SER A 22 1.06 14.07 -16.31
N ALA A 23 -0.25 14.28 -16.42
CA ALA A 23 -0.81 15.35 -17.24
C ALA A 23 -0.54 16.73 -16.62
N GLN A 24 -0.59 16.85 -15.28
CA GLN A 24 -0.28 18.09 -14.56
C GLN A 24 1.18 18.52 -14.74
N LEU A 25 2.14 17.57 -14.81
CA LEU A 25 3.56 17.89 -15.07
C LEU A 25 3.81 18.61 -16.40
N LYS A 26 2.85 18.55 -17.33
CA LYS A 26 2.93 19.21 -18.64
C LYS A 26 2.14 20.50 -18.71
N SER A 27 1.53 20.93 -17.61
CA SER A 27 0.65 22.09 -17.53
C SER A 27 1.11 23.04 -16.43
N ASP A 28 1.36 24.28 -16.77
CA ASP A 28 1.75 25.32 -15.83
C ASP A 28 0.60 25.76 -14.92
N LYS A 29 -0.65 25.43 -15.28
CA LYS A 29 -1.82 25.83 -14.50
C LYS A 29 -2.25 24.72 -13.53
N ALA A 30 -2.38 25.06 -12.26
CA ALA A 30 -2.79 24.13 -11.22
C ALA A 30 -4.21 23.60 -11.44
N ASN A 31 -4.34 22.27 -11.53
CA ASN A 31 -5.62 21.58 -11.60
C ASN A 31 -5.87 20.82 -10.28
N THR A 32 -6.75 21.35 -9.46
CA THR A 32 -7.06 20.80 -8.11
C THR A 32 -7.72 19.41 -8.11
N ASN A 33 -8.05 18.86 -9.28
CA ASN A 33 -8.60 17.50 -9.40
C ASN A 33 -7.55 16.39 -9.27
N ASN A 34 -6.30 16.74 -9.00
CA ASN A 34 -5.21 15.80 -8.76
C ASN A 34 -4.33 16.32 -7.60
N PRO A 35 -3.61 15.43 -6.90
CA PRO A 35 -2.82 15.80 -5.73
C PRO A 35 -1.72 16.83 -6.06
N LEU A 36 -1.02 16.69 -7.18
CA LEU A 36 0.01 17.64 -7.59
C LEU A 36 -0.55 19.03 -7.84
N GLY A 37 -1.72 19.14 -8.51
CA GLY A 37 -2.36 20.41 -8.75
C GLY A 37 -2.84 21.10 -7.47
N ARG A 38 -3.23 20.34 -6.43
CA ARG A 38 -3.56 20.92 -5.12
C ARG A 38 -2.32 21.48 -4.41
N VAL A 39 -1.19 20.81 -4.53
CA VAL A 39 0.10 21.31 -4.00
C VAL A 39 0.59 22.52 -4.80
N LEU A 40 0.54 22.50 -6.14
CA LEU A 40 0.85 23.63 -7.01
C LEU A 40 0.03 24.88 -6.66
N LYS A 41 -1.25 24.69 -6.36
CA LYS A 41 -2.13 25.80 -5.97
C LYS A 41 -1.67 26.50 -4.70
N ILE A 42 -1.05 25.80 -3.76
CA ILE A 42 -0.46 26.43 -2.56
C ILE A 42 0.63 27.43 -2.97
N HIS A 43 1.45 27.11 -3.95
CA HIS A 43 2.48 28.01 -4.47
C HIS A 43 1.86 29.20 -5.22
N GLU A 44 0.88 28.97 -6.12
CA GLU A 44 0.20 30.02 -6.86
C GLU A 44 -0.51 31.04 -5.95
N ASP A 45 -1.14 30.57 -4.86
CA ASP A 45 -1.90 31.40 -3.92
C ASP A 45 -0.98 32.19 -2.96
N ASN A 46 0.33 31.92 -2.93
CA ASN A 46 1.28 32.55 -2.00
C ASN A 46 2.57 33.05 -2.68
N PRO A 47 2.49 33.94 -3.72
CA PRO A 47 3.64 34.34 -4.52
C PRO A 47 4.68 35.17 -3.76
N ASN A 48 4.27 35.89 -2.71
CA ASN A 48 5.12 36.79 -1.95
C ASN A 48 5.57 36.23 -0.59
N MET A 49 5.31 34.96 -0.34
CA MET A 49 5.68 34.31 0.92
C MET A 49 7.20 34.19 1.05
N ASP A 50 7.70 34.18 2.28
CA ASP A 50 9.10 33.83 2.48
C ASP A 50 9.39 32.38 2.12
N THR A 51 10.62 32.07 1.68
CA THR A 51 10.98 30.75 1.14
C THR A 51 10.82 29.64 2.17
N GLU A 52 11.18 29.89 3.43
CA GLU A 52 11.10 28.90 4.51
C GLU A 52 9.64 28.54 4.83
N THR A 53 8.78 29.55 4.95
CA THR A 53 7.34 29.33 5.19
C THR A 53 6.67 28.64 3.99
N LEU A 54 7.07 28.99 2.76
CA LEU A 54 6.57 28.35 1.55
C LEU A 54 6.94 26.87 1.52
N GLU A 55 8.19 26.52 1.81
CA GLU A 55 8.66 25.13 1.91
C GLU A 55 7.85 24.32 2.91
N LEU A 56 7.62 24.89 4.11
CA LEU A 56 6.79 24.22 5.13
C LEU A 56 5.35 24.00 4.68
N LYS A 57 4.73 24.98 4.02
CA LYS A 57 3.36 24.84 3.49
C LYS A 57 3.24 23.83 2.36
N LEU A 58 4.22 23.78 1.47
CA LEU A 58 4.25 22.81 0.39
C LEU A 58 4.44 21.39 0.95
N SER A 59 5.36 21.22 1.91
CA SER A 59 5.56 19.97 2.62
C SER A 59 4.30 19.52 3.36
N GLU A 60 3.60 20.44 4.04
CA GLU A 60 2.29 20.17 4.65
C GLU A 60 1.27 19.71 3.60
N GLY A 61 1.27 20.33 2.43
CA GLY A 61 0.42 19.96 1.29
C GLY A 61 0.65 18.51 0.86
N VAL A 62 1.92 18.10 0.69
CA VAL A 62 2.28 16.71 0.34
C VAL A 62 1.86 15.75 1.45
N LEU A 63 2.10 16.09 2.72
CA LEU A 63 1.69 15.27 3.86
C LEU A 63 0.17 15.06 3.95
N LYS A 64 -0.64 16.05 3.52
CA LYS A 64 -2.11 15.91 3.45
C LYS A 64 -2.58 14.95 2.35
N GLU A 65 -1.85 14.87 1.24
CA GLU A 65 -2.18 13.97 0.12
C GLU A 65 -1.75 12.52 0.36
N THR A 66 -0.68 12.30 1.12
CA THR A 66 -0.08 10.99 1.36
C THR A 66 -1.06 9.95 1.93
N PRO A 67 -1.91 10.23 2.95
CA PRO A 67 -2.85 9.25 3.49
C PRO A 67 -3.88 8.76 2.47
N GLU A 68 -4.32 9.61 1.54
CA GLU A 68 -5.24 9.21 0.48
C GLU A 68 -4.57 8.27 -0.52
N LEU A 69 -3.31 8.55 -0.89
CA LEU A 69 -2.52 7.72 -1.80
C LEU A 69 -2.20 6.36 -1.18
N GLU A 70 -1.89 6.31 0.11
CA GLU A 70 -1.57 5.09 0.87
C GLU A 70 -2.81 4.35 1.40
N SER A 71 -4.00 4.90 1.25
CA SER A 71 -5.24 4.30 1.75
C SER A 71 -5.39 2.85 1.27
N GLY A 72 -5.77 1.95 2.18
CA GLY A 72 -5.97 0.52 1.90
C GLY A 72 -4.69 -0.31 1.75
N LEU A 73 -3.51 0.30 1.57
CA LEU A 73 -2.23 -0.42 1.44
C LEU A 73 -1.85 -1.12 2.74
N THR A 74 -2.06 -0.45 3.87
CA THR A 74 -1.82 -1.02 5.20
C THR A 74 -2.64 -2.29 5.41
N LEU A 75 -3.92 -2.29 4.99
CA LEU A 75 -4.77 -3.46 5.12
C LEU A 75 -4.30 -4.62 4.23
N LEU A 76 -3.90 -4.35 2.98
CA LEU A 76 -3.31 -5.35 2.09
C LEU A 76 -2.04 -5.96 2.69
N LYS A 77 -1.15 -5.14 3.27
CA LYS A 77 0.06 -5.57 3.96
C LYS A 77 -0.25 -6.48 5.15
N ILE A 78 -1.24 -6.12 5.96
CA ILE A 78 -1.67 -6.91 7.11
C ILE A 78 -2.22 -8.27 6.66
N ILE A 79 -3.10 -8.31 5.66
CA ILE A 79 -3.65 -9.57 5.12
C ILE A 79 -2.53 -10.47 4.58
N ALA A 80 -1.59 -9.90 3.83
CA ALA A 80 -0.45 -10.63 3.29
C ALA A 80 0.43 -11.25 4.39
N ALA A 81 0.62 -10.55 5.52
CA ALA A 81 1.41 -11.04 6.65
C ALA A 81 0.65 -12.08 7.49
N ILE A 82 -0.65 -11.91 7.71
CA ILE A 82 -1.45 -12.79 8.58
C ILE A 82 -1.84 -14.10 7.88
N ALA A 83 -2.06 -14.10 6.56
CA ALA A 83 -2.53 -15.29 5.86
C ALA A 83 -1.63 -16.53 6.05
N PRO A 84 -0.28 -16.45 5.96
CA PRO A 84 0.58 -17.59 6.25
C PRO A 84 0.53 -18.03 7.72
N LEU A 85 0.37 -17.08 8.65
CA LEU A 85 0.27 -17.38 10.08
C LEU A 85 -1.03 -18.11 10.41
N MET A 86 -2.13 -17.79 9.74
CA MET A 86 -3.39 -18.53 9.84
C MET A 86 -3.24 -19.96 9.29
N GLY A 87 -2.49 -20.12 8.20
CA GLY A 87 -2.14 -21.45 7.68
C GLY A 87 -1.33 -22.26 8.69
N LEU A 88 -0.31 -21.66 9.31
CA LEU A 88 0.48 -22.28 10.36
C LEU A 88 -0.37 -22.64 11.59
N LEU A 89 -1.25 -21.75 12.03
CA LEU A 89 -2.19 -22.01 13.12
C LEU A 89 -3.06 -23.25 12.80
N GLY A 90 -3.51 -23.37 11.55
CA GLY A 90 -4.26 -24.54 11.10
C GLY A 90 -3.48 -25.86 11.20
N THR A 91 -2.17 -25.85 10.89
CA THR A 91 -1.35 -27.06 11.07
C THR A 91 -1.18 -27.42 12.54
N VAL A 92 -0.91 -26.43 13.41
CA VAL A 92 -0.74 -26.68 14.86
C VAL A 92 -2.02 -27.26 15.44
N THR A 93 -3.16 -26.63 15.17
CA THR A 93 -4.47 -27.14 15.67
C THR A 93 -4.83 -28.50 15.10
N GLY A 94 -4.60 -28.75 13.81
CA GLY A 94 -4.85 -30.04 13.17
C GLY A 94 -3.98 -31.16 13.75
N MET A 95 -2.70 -30.88 14.02
CA MET A 95 -1.80 -31.85 14.66
C MET A 95 -2.20 -32.12 16.12
N ILE A 96 -2.63 -31.13 16.88
CA ILE A 96 -3.13 -31.33 18.24
C ILE A 96 -4.32 -32.28 18.24
N LEU A 97 -5.29 -32.06 17.35
CA LEU A 97 -6.48 -32.93 17.23
C LEU A 97 -6.09 -34.36 16.81
N THR A 98 -5.12 -34.51 15.92
CA THR A 98 -4.61 -35.84 15.49
C THR A 98 -3.97 -36.56 16.67
N PHE A 99 -3.12 -35.93 17.46
CA PHE A 99 -2.50 -36.56 18.63
C PHE A 99 -3.52 -36.85 19.74
N GLN A 100 -4.52 -36.03 19.94
CA GLN A 100 -5.61 -36.30 20.89
C GLN A 100 -6.37 -37.57 20.46
N ALA A 101 -6.69 -37.70 19.17
CA ALA A 101 -7.35 -38.89 18.65
C ALA A 101 -6.50 -40.19 18.89
N ILE A 102 -5.18 -40.11 18.68
CA ILE A 102 -4.26 -41.18 18.96
C ILE A 102 -4.26 -41.57 20.45
N THR A 103 -4.30 -40.58 21.34
CA THR A 103 -4.31 -40.80 22.79
C THR A 103 -5.58 -41.49 23.27
N ILE A 104 -6.75 -41.15 22.67
CA ILE A 104 -8.06 -41.71 23.05
C ILE A 104 -8.31 -43.05 22.43
N PHE A 105 -8.00 -43.22 21.14
CA PHE A 105 -8.37 -44.43 20.37
C PHE A 105 -7.18 -45.37 20.09
N GLY A 106 -5.96 -44.96 20.51
CA GLY A 106 -4.74 -45.68 20.21
C GLY A 106 -4.25 -45.47 18.76
N ALA A 107 -3.05 -46.01 18.46
CA ALA A 107 -2.42 -45.92 17.14
C ALA A 107 -2.96 -46.98 16.15
N GLY A 108 -4.16 -47.51 16.39
CA GLY A 108 -4.70 -48.65 15.66
C GLY A 108 -5.15 -48.37 14.21
N ASP A 109 -5.31 -47.13 13.80
CA ASP A 109 -5.69 -46.76 12.42
C ASP A 109 -4.70 -45.78 11.78
N PRO A 110 -3.64 -46.27 11.10
CA PRO A 110 -2.68 -45.44 10.40
C PRO A 110 -3.31 -44.55 9.32
N LYS A 111 -4.43 -44.96 8.73
CA LYS A 111 -5.13 -44.21 7.70
C LYS A 111 -5.81 -42.96 8.25
N ALA A 112 -6.46 -43.10 9.40
CA ALA A 112 -7.06 -41.93 10.10
C ALA A 112 -5.99 -40.95 10.55
N MET A 113 -4.84 -41.41 11.05
CA MET A 113 -3.70 -40.59 11.42
C MET A 113 -3.12 -39.82 10.22
N ALA A 114 -2.87 -40.53 9.11
CA ALA A 114 -2.38 -39.92 7.87
C ALA A 114 -3.36 -38.86 7.32
N GLY A 115 -4.66 -39.15 7.41
CA GLY A 115 -5.72 -38.19 7.03
C GLY A 115 -5.71 -36.93 7.85
N GLY A 116 -5.55 -37.01 9.19
CA GLY A 116 -5.46 -35.84 10.09
C GLY A 116 -4.24 -34.98 9.80
N ILE A 117 -3.06 -35.58 9.62
CA ILE A 117 -1.82 -34.90 9.26
C ILE A 117 -1.96 -34.22 7.90
N SER A 118 -2.47 -34.94 6.90
CA SER A 118 -2.68 -34.35 5.56
C SER A 118 -3.62 -33.18 5.59
N SER A 119 -4.73 -33.26 6.32
CA SER A 119 -5.69 -32.16 6.50
C SER A 119 -5.03 -30.95 7.16
N ALA A 120 -4.20 -31.17 8.18
CA ALA A 120 -3.44 -30.09 8.82
C ALA A 120 -2.50 -29.39 7.83
N LEU A 121 -1.74 -30.12 7.02
CA LEU A 121 -0.80 -29.56 6.03
C LEU A 121 -1.52 -28.74 4.94
N ILE A 122 -2.73 -29.14 4.52
CA ILE A 122 -3.54 -28.41 3.53
C ILE A 122 -3.83 -26.99 4.01
N THR A 123 -4.02 -26.74 5.30
CA THR A 123 -4.27 -25.40 5.82
C THR A 123 -3.11 -24.44 5.58
N THR A 124 -1.87 -24.91 5.67
CA THR A 124 -0.68 -24.10 5.31
C THR A 124 -0.66 -23.79 3.82
N VAL A 125 -0.96 -24.75 2.97
CA VAL A 125 -1.03 -24.54 1.52
C VAL A 125 -2.07 -23.47 1.19
N LEU A 126 -3.25 -23.51 1.82
CA LEU A 126 -4.29 -22.50 1.63
C LEU A 126 -3.85 -21.11 2.13
N GLY A 127 -3.15 -21.04 3.27
CA GLY A 127 -2.59 -19.78 3.78
C GLY A 127 -1.59 -19.15 2.80
N LEU A 128 -0.68 -19.94 2.25
CA LEU A 128 0.31 -19.48 1.26
C LEU A 128 -0.33 -19.12 -0.08
N LEU A 129 -1.35 -19.85 -0.51
CA LEU A 129 -2.08 -19.58 -1.76
C LEU A 129 -2.79 -18.23 -1.73
N VAL A 130 -3.20 -17.76 -0.56
CA VAL A 130 -3.73 -16.39 -0.37
C VAL A 130 -2.60 -15.38 -0.23
N ALA A 131 -1.56 -15.70 0.55
CA ALA A 131 -0.50 -14.77 0.89
C ALA A 131 0.31 -14.33 -0.34
N ILE A 132 0.77 -15.27 -1.15
CA ILE A 132 1.69 -15.00 -2.26
C ILE A 132 1.10 -14.00 -3.26
N PRO A 133 -0.11 -14.19 -3.81
CA PRO A 133 -0.69 -13.21 -4.71
C PRO A 133 -0.98 -11.86 -4.03
N THR A 134 -1.36 -11.88 -2.74
CA THR A 134 -1.65 -10.64 -1.99
C THR A 134 -0.39 -9.81 -1.80
N VAL A 135 0.77 -10.43 -1.48
CA VAL A 135 2.07 -9.75 -1.39
C VAL A 135 2.45 -9.13 -2.74
N LEU A 136 2.30 -9.88 -3.84
CA LEU A 136 2.62 -9.36 -5.17
C LEU A 136 1.76 -8.14 -5.52
N MET A 137 0.45 -8.23 -5.30
CA MET A 137 -0.47 -7.12 -5.55
C MET A 137 -0.16 -5.91 -4.65
N PHE A 138 0.09 -6.13 -3.36
CA PHE A 138 0.51 -5.06 -2.45
C PHE A 138 1.77 -4.36 -2.97
N THR A 139 2.80 -5.11 -3.38
CA THR A 139 4.06 -4.54 -3.87
C THR A 139 3.85 -3.66 -5.11
N ILE A 140 3.03 -4.11 -6.06
CA ILE A 140 2.73 -3.36 -7.28
C ILE A 140 1.95 -2.07 -6.96
N VAL A 141 0.91 -2.17 -6.13
CA VAL A 141 0.05 -1.02 -5.77
C VAL A 141 0.82 -0.01 -4.92
N ASN A 142 1.60 -0.49 -3.94
CA ASN A 142 2.47 0.35 -3.11
C ASN A 142 3.51 1.09 -3.94
N GLY A 143 4.16 0.41 -4.88
CA GLY A 143 5.14 1.05 -5.77
C GLY A 143 4.53 2.21 -6.60
N ARG A 144 3.26 2.10 -7.00
CA ARG A 144 2.55 3.20 -7.68
C ARG A 144 2.25 4.36 -6.75
N ALA A 145 1.79 4.10 -5.53
CA ALA A 145 1.53 5.15 -4.54
C ALA A 145 2.81 5.93 -4.22
N GLN A 146 3.90 5.22 -3.92
CA GLN A 146 5.20 5.82 -3.61
C GLN A 146 5.77 6.64 -4.78
N ARG A 147 5.56 6.17 -6.02
CA ARG A 147 5.97 6.95 -7.20
C ARG A 147 5.23 8.28 -7.30
N ILE A 148 3.93 8.32 -7.01
CA ILE A 148 3.16 9.57 -7.02
C ILE A 148 3.66 10.50 -5.91
N ILE A 149 3.86 9.99 -4.69
CA ILE A 149 4.38 10.76 -3.56
C ILE A 149 5.75 11.36 -3.90
N HIS A 150 6.64 10.55 -4.49
CA HIS A 150 7.97 11.02 -4.91
C HIS A 150 7.90 12.15 -5.95
N ILE A 151 6.95 12.08 -6.89
CA ILE A 151 6.73 13.18 -7.86
C ILE A 151 6.26 14.44 -7.13
N LEU A 152 5.40 14.33 -6.12
CA LEU A 152 4.97 15.48 -5.32
C LEU A 152 6.15 16.13 -4.60
N ASP A 153 7.00 15.34 -3.96
CA ASP A 153 8.20 15.82 -3.25
C ASP A 153 9.20 16.47 -4.21
N GLU A 154 9.45 15.87 -5.36
CA GLU A 154 10.33 16.39 -6.40
C GLU A 154 9.86 17.76 -6.91
N GLN A 155 8.58 17.87 -7.24
CA GLN A 155 7.99 19.12 -7.73
C GLN A 155 7.95 20.20 -6.65
N THR A 156 7.68 19.83 -5.40
CA THR A 156 7.73 20.75 -4.25
C THR A 156 9.12 21.35 -4.08
N THR A 157 10.15 20.51 -4.14
CA THR A 157 11.55 20.97 -4.06
C THR A 157 11.90 21.91 -5.23
N GLY A 158 11.44 21.59 -6.44
CA GLY A 158 11.62 22.43 -7.62
C GLY A 158 10.99 23.81 -7.46
N MET A 159 9.74 23.87 -6.96
CA MET A 159 9.03 25.15 -6.72
C MET A 159 9.75 26.03 -5.69
N VAL A 160 10.27 25.43 -4.61
CA VAL A 160 11.04 26.17 -3.60
C VAL A 160 12.33 26.76 -4.21
N ALA A 161 13.02 25.99 -5.06
CA ALA A 161 14.21 26.43 -5.74
C ALA A 161 13.91 27.61 -6.69
N GLU A 162 12.89 27.49 -7.54
CA GLU A 162 12.47 28.58 -8.46
C GLU A 162 12.07 29.84 -7.70
N HIS A 163 11.31 29.69 -6.61
CA HIS A 163 10.90 30.82 -5.77
C HIS A 163 12.10 31.53 -5.15
N THR A 164 13.10 30.77 -4.68
CA THR A 164 14.35 31.32 -4.12
C THR A 164 15.14 32.09 -5.16
N GLU A 165 15.29 31.51 -6.37
CA GLU A 165 15.98 32.19 -7.46
C GLU A 165 15.28 33.47 -7.91
N ALA A 166 13.97 33.47 -8.00
CA ALA A 166 13.18 34.64 -8.35
C ALA A 166 13.40 35.80 -7.34
N LYS A 167 13.45 35.50 -6.05
CA LYS A 167 13.75 36.47 -4.98
C LYS A 167 15.17 37.02 -5.02
N LEU A 168 16.15 36.22 -5.42
CA LEU A 168 17.56 36.68 -5.54
C LEU A 168 17.77 37.60 -6.75
N ARG A 169 16.87 37.57 -7.74
CA ARG A 169 16.93 38.39 -8.95
C ARG A 169 16.14 39.70 -8.84
N SER A 170 15.28 39.85 -7.85
CA SER A 170 14.49 41.05 -7.56
C SER A 170 15.22 42.00 -6.60
#